data_8f104f5d0f2361fde44ac619c984c2a2
#
_entry.id   8f104f5d0f2361fde44ac619c984c2a2
#
_cell.length_a   1.000
_cell.length_b   1.000
_cell.length_c   1.000
_cell.angle_alpha   90.00
_cell.angle_beta   90.00
_cell.angle_gamma   90.00
#
_symmetry.space_group_name_H-M   'P 1'
#
loop_
_entity.id
_entity.type
_entity.pdbx_description
1 polymer ?
#
loop_
_entity_poly.entity_id
_entity_poly.type
_entity_poly.pdbx_seq_one_letter_code
_entity_poly.pdbx_strand_id
1 'polypeptide(L)'
;MNDPILIIGAGLSGLAAAQTLHTLGEPVFVVEKARGPGGRMSTRHEQLDKSAVSFDHGAQFLRAHDAGFRQVMDAWERDRWIAPWRGHFVRIEGETLTPEEGRLRYAPGPGMNRICQEYADRLKDRLQYQTRIAELREEGERIIASTEDGTTVGAFRAAICTAPGPQTAQLLEGFRPSLAAAAASTTYAPCLAVMVAFAERPNVEWCAASIKSGPLSFVAEDNARPGHQQPLGPSRWILHASSTWSTEHIDEDPEVFATLMLEAFGQLPGVKDLDQPVHLRGHRWRFALVERTATGSTAKVEGSPPVAIAGDWCEGPRVEAAWCSGVRAASAIRKALT
;
A
#
# COMPACT_ATOMS: atom_id res chain seq x y z
N MET A 1 26.74 -20.95 7.71
CA MET A 1 25.40 -20.29 7.75
C MET A 1 25.07 -19.90 6.33
N ASN A 2 23.88 -20.19 5.83
CA ASN A 2 23.49 -19.76 4.48
C ASN A 2 23.27 -18.25 4.46
N ASP A 3 23.77 -17.57 3.43
CA ASP A 3 23.47 -16.14 3.22
C ASP A 3 21.96 -15.90 3.18
N PRO A 4 21.48 -14.73 3.65
CA PRO A 4 20.04 -14.45 3.66
C PRO A 4 19.49 -14.23 2.25
N ILE A 5 18.15 -14.32 2.14
CA ILE A 5 17.41 -13.93 0.95
C ILE A 5 17.04 -12.45 1.11
N LEU A 6 17.44 -11.62 0.13
CA LEU A 6 17.13 -10.21 0.09
C LEU A 6 15.66 -9.98 -0.34
N ILE A 7 14.96 -9.13 0.39
CA ILE A 7 13.62 -8.66 0.02
C ILE A 7 13.65 -7.14 -0.09
N ILE A 8 13.37 -6.62 -1.28
CA ILE A 8 13.40 -5.19 -1.57
C ILE A 8 11.98 -4.64 -1.51
N GLY A 9 11.68 -3.91 -0.44
CA GLY A 9 10.41 -3.29 -0.12
C GLY A 9 9.70 -3.93 1.09
N ALA A 10 9.30 -3.10 2.07
CA ALA A 10 8.51 -3.48 3.25
C ALA A 10 7.03 -3.08 3.10
N GLY A 11 6.49 -3.14 1.88
CA GLY A 11 5.06 -3.19 1.64
C GLY A 11 4.50 -4.59 1.97
N LEU A 12 3.18 -4.76 1.90
CA LEU A 12 2.54 -6.03 2.26
C LEU A 12 3.09 -7.22 1.47
N SER A 13 3.40 -7.06 0.18
CA SER A 13 3.96 -8.14 -0.64
C SER A 13 5.33 -8.61 -0.13
N GLY A 14 6.25 -7.67 0.13
CA GLY A 14 7.58 -8.00 0.65
C GLY A 14 7.53 -8.61 2.05
N LEU A 15 6.69 -8.06 2.92
CA LEU A 15 6.54 -8.58 4.28
C LEU A 15 5.85 -9.95 4.33
N ALA A 16 4.89 -10.21 3.42
CA ALA A 16 4.29 -11.54 3.28
C ALA A 16 5.33 -12.56 2.77
N ALA A 17 6.18 -12.17 1.82
CA ALA A 17 7.28 -13.01 1.36
C ALA A 17 8.29 -13.29 2.49
N ALA A 18 8.69 -12.26 3.23
CA ALA A 18 9.61 -12.39 4.37
C ALA A 18 9.07 -13.30 5.45
N GLN A 19 7.80 -13.11 5.85
CA GLN A 19 7.14 -13.92 6.85
C GLN A 19 7.05 -15.39 6.40
N THR A 20 6.69 -15.63 5.13
CA THR A 20 6.61 -16.98 4.57
C THR A 20 7.96 -17.70 4.63
N LEU A 21 9.02 -17.06 4.12
CA LEU A 21 10.38 -17.62 4.14
C LEU A 21 10.88 -17.83 5.57
N HIS A 22 10.66 -16.86 6.45
CA HIS A 22 11.06 -16.96 7.86
C HIS A 22 10.36 -18.14 8.57
N THR A 23 9.07 -18.34 8.34
CA THR A 23 8.32 -19.49 8.89
C THR A 23 8.85 -20.82 8.37
N LEU A 24 9.39 -20.84 7.16
CA LEU A 24 10.03 -22.02 6.56
C LEU A 24 11.49 -22.21 6.99
N GLY A 25 12.00 -21.39 7.92
CA GLY A 25 13.36 -21.48 8.46
C GLY A 25 14.44 -20.84 7.60
N GLU A 26 14.06 -20.09 6.55
CA GLU A 26 14.99 -19.42 5.67
C GLU A 26 15.46 -18.08 6.26
N PRO A 27 16.76 -17.77 6.27
CA PRO A 27 17.26 -16.46 6.67
C PRO A 27 16.85 -15.43 5.63
N VAL A 28 16.23 -14.33 6.09
CA VAL A 28 15.80 -13.22 5.25
C VAL A 28 16.40 -11.90 5.71
N PHE A 29 16.56 -10.95 4.79
CA PHE A 29 16.90 -9.57 5.08
C PHE A 29 16.05 -8.65 4.22
N VAL A 30 15.29 -7.77 4.86
CA VAL A 30 14.36 -6.84 4.19
C VAL A 30 14.96 -5.44 4.17
N VAL A 31 14.85 -4.74 3.05
CA VAL A 31 15.24 -3.32 2.93
C VAL A 31 14.06 -2.49 2.47
N GLU A 32 13.89 -1.32 3.06
CA GLU A 32 12.82 -0.37 2.75
C GLU A 32 13.39 1.05 2.62
N LYS A 33 13.06 1.73 1.52
CA LYS A 33 13.49 3.12 1.28
C LYS A 33 12.83 4.15 2.20
N ALA A 34 11.61 3.86 2.68
CA ALA A 34 10.87 4.72 3.58
C ALA A 34 11.32 4.57 5.04
N ARG A 35 10.80 5.43 5.92
CA ARG A 35 11.06 5.41 7.36
C ARG A 35 10.29 4.33 8.12
N GLY A 36 9.38 3.63 7.47
CA GLY A 36 8.54 2.60 8.09
C GLY A 36 7.85 1.69 7.08
N PRO A 37 7.25 0.60 7.55
CA PRO A 37 6.60 -0.38 6.71
C PRO A 37 5.22 0.08 6.25
N GLY A 38 4.70 -0.55 5.19
CA GLY A 38 3.33 -0.37 4.73
C GLY A 38 3.20 -0.06 3.24
N GLY A 39 4.12 0.73 2.67
CA GLY A 39 4.00 1.16 1.28
C GLY A 39 2.66 1.88 1.04
N ARG A 40 1.81 1.39 0.13
CA ARG A 40 0.47 1.95 -0.15
C ARG A 40 -0.58 1.65 0.93
N MET A 41 -0.24 0.90 1.95
CA MET A 41 -1.01 0.74 3.20
C MET A 41 -0.45 1.61 4.34
N SER A 42 0.41 2.59 4.05
CA SER A 42 1.00 3.44 5.09
C SER A 42 -0.03 4.34 5.76
N THR A 43 0.15 4.52 7.06
CA THR A 43 -0.58 5.49 7.89
C THR A 43 0.33 6.69 8.12
N ARG A 44 -0.18 7.89 7.88
CA ARG A 44 0.55 9.13 8.14
C ARG A 44 0.16 9.68 9.51
N HIS A 45 1.16 10.04 10.29
CA HIS A 45 0.98 10.70 11.58
C HIS A 45 1.25 12.20 11.42
N GLU A 46 0.36 13.02 11.97
CA GLU A 46 0.44 14.47 11.95
C GLU A 46 0.21 15.00 13.36
N GLN A 47 0.83 16.15 13.67
CA GLN A 47 0.61 16.86 14.91
C GLN A 47 -0.32 18.06 14.64
N LEU A 48 -1.52 18.05 15.20
CA LEU A 48 -2.49 19.15 15.12
C LEU A 48 -2.59 19.80 16.50
N ASP A 49 -2.05 21.01 16.64
CA ASP A 49 -1.95 21.71 17.92
C ASP A 49 -1.45 20.77 19.04
N LYS A 50 -2.34 20.36 19.94
CA LYS A 50 -2.03 19.50 21.09
C LYS A 50 -2.35 18.02 20.84
N SER A 51 -2.90 17.66 19.68
CA SER A 51 -3.37 16.31 19.38
C SER A 51 -2.53 15.65 18.30
N ALA A 52 -1.99 14.47 18.60
CA ALA A 52 -1.44 13.60 17.56
C ALA A 52 -2.60 12.89 16.84
N VAL A 53 -2.63 12.96 15.52
CA VAL A 53 -3.64 12.33 14.68
C VAL A 53 -2.99 11.46 13.61
N SER A 54 -3.73 10.52 13.08
CA SER A 54 -3.27 9.66 11.99
C SER A 54 -4.27 9.65 10.83
N PHE A 55 -3.77 9.40 9.62
CA PHE A 55 -4.56 9.33 8.40
C PHE A 55 -4.13 8.14 7.56
N ASP A 56 -5.07 7.31 7.15
CA ASP A 56 -4.85 6.23 6.19
C ASP A 56 -5.09 6.72 4.76
N HIS A 57 -4.08 7.35 4.19
CA HIS A 57 -4.18 8.08 2.92
C HIS A 57 -3.99 7.22 1.65
N GLY A 58 -3.73 5.91 1.81
CA GLY A 58 -3.61 4.94 0.72
C GLY A 58 -4.80 3.98 0.65
N ALA A 59 -4.55 2.67 0.76
CA ALA A 59 -5.60 1.66 0.80
C ALA A 59 -6.57 1.94 1.96
N GLN A 60 -7.88 1.72 1.70
CA GLN A 60 -8.92 2.14 2.64
C GLN A 60 -9.55 0.98 3.41
N PHE A 61 -9.52 -0.22 2.85
CA PHE A 61 -10.09 -1.43 3.43
C PHE A 61 -9.54 -2.69 2.78
N LEU A 62 -9.82 -3.83 3.41
CA LEU A 62 -9.50 -5.17 2.95
C LEU A 62 -10.77 -5.90 2.54
N ARG A 63 -10.64 -6.75 1.52
CA ARG A 63 -11.62 -7.79 1.14
C ARG A 63 -10.87 -9.02 0.71
N ALA A 64 -11.45 -10.20 0.95
CA ALA A 64 -10.89 -11.47 0.49
C ALA A 64 -11.81 -12.13 -0.54
N HIS A 65 -11.20 -12.62 -1.60
CA HIS A 65 -11.82 -13.45 -2.64
C HIS A 65 -11.06 -14.79 -2.74
N ASP A 66 -9.74 -14.77 -2.49
CA ASP A 66 -8.90 -15.95 -2.42
C ASP A 66 -9.10 -16.67 -1.08
N ALA A 67 -9.20 -18.01 -1.10
CA ALA A 67 -9.47 -18.81 0.10
C ALA A 67 -8.29 -18.78 1.11
N GLY A 68 -7.04 -18.76 0.61
CA GLY A 68 -5.86 -18.66 1.47
C GLY A 68 -5.77 -17.29 2.15
N PHE A 69 -6.04 -16.21 1.39
CA PHE A 69 -6.09 -14.88 1.98
C PHE A 69 -7.23 -14.71 2.98
N ARG A 70 -8.39 -15.37 2.75
CA ARG A 70 -9.48 -15.42 3.72
C ARG A 70 -9.03 -16.00 5.04
N GLN A 71 -8.36 -17.16 5.01
CA GLN A 71 -7.85 -17.81 6.23
C GLN A 71 -6.88 -16.91 7.00
N VAL A 72 -6.06 -16.16 6.29
CA VAL A 72 -5.13 -15.19 6.89
C VAL A 72 -5.87 -14.01 7.51
N MET A 73 -6.88 -13.47 6.82
CA MET A 73 -7.73 -12.42 7.39
C MET A 73 -8.47 -12.90 8.65
N ASP A 74 -8.95 -14.15 8.68
CA ASP A 74 -9.59 -14.74 9.87
C ASP A 74 -8.60 -14.84 11.05
N ALA A 75 -7.31 -15.11 10.77
CA ALA A 75 -6.26 -15.06 11.79
C ALA A 75 -6.01 -13.63 12.29
N TRP A 76 -5.89 -12.65 11.39
CA TRP A 76 -5.72 -11.25 11.75
C TRP A 76 -6.90 -10.70 12.56
N GLU A 77 -8.12 -11.15 12.28
CA GLU A 77 -9.31 -10.76 13.05
C GLU A 77 -9.28 -11.37 14.46
N ARG A 78 -8.91 -12.67 14.61
CA ARG A 78 -8.71 -13.30 15.92
C ARG A 78 -7.63 -12.58 16.75
N ASP A 79 -6.54 -12.19 16.10
CA ASP A 79 -5.42 -11.47 16.73
C ASP A 79 -5.74 -9.97 16.94
N ARG A 80 -6.92 -9.50 16.55
CA ARG A 80 -7.39 -8.11 16.64
C ARG A 80 -6.54 -7.09 15.87
N TRP A 81 -5.93 -7.54 14.77
CA TRP A 81 -5.22 -6.64 13.88
C TRP A 81 -6.16 -5.95 12.91
N ILE A 82 -7.26 -6.63 12.55
CA ILE A 82 -8.32 -6.11 11.70
C ILE A 82 -9.69 -6.31 12.38
N ALA A 83 -10.65 -5.49 12.00
CA ALA A 83 -12.04 -5.70 12.37
C ALA A 83 -12.99 -5.28 11.22
N PRO A 84 -14.25 -5.77 11.21
CA PRO A 84 -15.24 -5.31 10.26
C PRO A 84 -15.46 -3.80 10.39
N TRP A 85 -15.31 -3.09 9.28
CA TRP A 85 -15.66 -1.68 9.22
C TRP A 85 -17.18 -1.55 8.99
N ARG A 86 -17.88 -1.21 10.06
CA ARG A 86 -19.32 -1.01 10.07
C ARG A 86 -19.63 0.48 9.94
N GLY A 87 -20.66 0.83 9.16
CA GLY A 87 -21.07 2.21 8.97
C GLY A 87 -22.02 2.36 7.80
N HIS A 88 -22.50 3.57 7.58
CA HIS A 88 -23.35 3.90 6.46
C HIS A 88 -22.48 4.22 5.23
N PHE A 89 -22.39 3.27 4.33
CA PHE A 89 -21.67 3.40 3.05
C PHE A 89 -22.64 3.75 1.95
N VAL A 90 -22.25 4.66 1.06
CA VAL A 90 -23.09 5.08 -0.05
C VAL A 90 -22.32 5.05 -1.38
N ARG A 91 -23.09 4.97 -2.47
CA ARG A 91 -22.63 5.26 -3.82
C ARG A 91 -23.27 6.55 -4.28
N ILE A 92 -22.47 7.43 -4.84
CA ILE A 92 -22.90 8.70 -5.42
C ILE A 92 -22.70 8.62 -6.94
N GLU A 93 -23.78 8.90 -7.68
CA GLU A 93 -23.80 8.98 -9.14
C GLU A 93 -24.63 10.21 -9.57
N GLY A 94 -23.94 11.29 -9.98
CA GLY A 94 -24.55 12.61 -10.10
C GLY A 94 -25.15 13.07 -8.78
N GLU A 95 -26.42 13.45 -8.77
CA GLU A 95 -27.16 13.85 -7.57
C GLU A 95 -27.76 12.67 -6.79
N THR A 96 -27.61 11.44 -7.30
CA THR A 96 -28.22 10.26 -6.71
C THR A 96 -27.30 9.62 -5.67
N LEU A 97 -27.82 9.44 -4.46
CA LEU A 97 -27.17 8.78 -3.35
C LEU A 97 -27.87 7.46 -3.07
N THR A 98 -27.15 6.34 -3.17
CA THR A 98 -27.66 4.98 -2.99
C THR A 98 -26.88 4.26 -1.89
N PRO A 99 -27.52 3.64 -0.89
CA PRO A 99 -26.81 2.81 0.11
C PRO A 99 -26.02 1.66 -0.53
N GLU A 100 -24.80 1.43 -0.06
CA GLU A 100 -23.99 0.24 -0.42
C GLU A 100 -24.11 -0.83 0.67
N GLU A 101 -25.16 -1.64 0.59
CA GLU A 101 -25.37 -2.75 1.51
C GLU A 101 -24.66 -4.05 1.10
N GLY A 102 -24.51 -4.97 2.07
CA GLY A 102 -24.05 -6.36 1.83
C GLY A 102 -22.59 -6.53 1.48
N ARG A 103 -21.78 -5.48 1.44
CA ARG A 103 -20.34 -5.58 1.15
C ARG A 103 -19.51 -5.46 2.42
N LEU A 104 -19.07 -6.60 2.95
CA LEU A 104 -18.21 -6.62 4.12
C LEU A 104 -16.83 -6.01 3.78
N ARG A 105 -16.41 -5.01 4.55
CA ARG A 105 -15.11 -4.37 4.51
C ARG A 105 -14.44 -4.58 5.85
N TYR A 106 -13.14 -4.85 5.84
CA TYR A 106 -12.32 -4.91 7.04
C TYR A 106 -11.30 -3.78 7.03
N ALA A 107 -11.00 -3.21 8.17
CA ALA A 107 -9.90 -2.27 8.31
C ALA A 107 -9.00 -2.69 9.47
N PRO A 108 -7.67 -2.55 9.30
CA PRO A 108 -6.73 -2.65 10.41
C PRO A 108 -6.90 -1.48 11.39
N GLY A 109 -6.60 -1.70 12.65
CA GLY A 109 -6.58 -0.65 13.67
C GLY A 109 -5.35 -0.75 14.59
N PRO A 110 -4.78 0.38 15.00
CA PRO A 110 -5.20 1.77 14.81
C PRO A 110 -4.71 2.46 13.52
N GLY A 111 -4.31 1.75 12.49
CA GLY A 111 -3.90 2.28 11.20
C GLY A 111 -3.80 1.19 10.16
N MET A 112 -3.93 1.56 8.89
CA MET A 112 -3.91 0.62 7.76
C MET A 112 -2.58 -0.15 7.68
N ASN A 113 -1.48 0.45 8.17
CA ASN A 113 -0.16 -0.17 8.23
C ASN A 113 0.00 -1.22 9.36
N ARG A 114 -0.99 -1.43 10.24
CA ARG A 114 -0.93 -2.36 11.39
C ARG A 114 -0.40 -3.74 11.00
N ILE A 115 -0.94 -4.34 9.94
CA ILE A 115 -0.51 -5.66 9.47
C ILE A 115 0.98 -5.67 9.09
N CYS A 116 1.40 -4.61 8.40
CA CYS A 116 2.79 -4.47 7.98
C CYS A 116 3.72 -4.25 9.18
N GLN A 117 3.28 -3.52 10.21
CA GLN A 117 4.01 -3.34 11.45
C GLN A 117 4.17 -4.67 12.19
N GLU A 118 3.11 -5.45 12.36
CA GLU A 118 3.14 -6.76 13.01
C GLU A 118 4.10 -7.74 12.31
N TYR A 119 4.13 -7.72 10.98
CA TYR A 119 5.08 -8.54 10.22
C TYR A 119 6.52 -8.02 10.37
N ALA A 120 6.72 -6.71 10.34
CA ALA A 120 8.02 -6.08 10.51
C ALA A 120 8.61 -6.35 11.91
N ASP A 121 7.79 -6.26 12.96
CA ASP A 121 8.21 -6.48 14.35
C ASP A 121 8.71 -7.92 14.57
N ARG A 122 8.20 -8.90 13.83
CA ARG A 122 8.68 -10.29 13.86
C ARG A 122 10.05 -10.48 13.21
N LEU A 123 10.44 -9.56 12.31
CA LEU A 123 11.73 -9.61 11.61
C LEU A 123 12.87 -8.95 12.42
N LYS A 124 12.56 -8.05 13.33
CA LYS A 124 13.53 -7.35 14.19
C LYS A 124 14.73 -6.79 13.39
N ASP A 125 15.95 -7.21 13.74
CA ASP A 125 17.22 -6.75 13.12
C ASP A 125 17.41 -7.17 11.65
N ARG A 126 16.44 -7.90 11.09
CA ARG A 126 16.44 -8.34 9.68
C ARG A 126 15.73 -7.38 8.73
N LEU A 127 15.36 -6.21 9.21
CA LEU A 127 14.70 -5.17 8.44
C LEU A 127 15.43 -3.83 8.61
N GLN A 128 15.88 -3.28 7.49
CA GLN A 128 16.58 -2.01 7.43
C GLN A 128 15.73 -0.98 6.67
N TYR A 129 15.39 0.11 7.35
CA TYR A 129 14.67 1.25 6.77
C TYR A 129 15.63 2.27 6.16
N GLN A 130 15.07 3.26 5.44
CA GLN A 130 15.80 4.37 4.82
C GLN A 130 16.95 3.89 3.92
N THR A 131 16.76 2.70 3.29
CA THR A 131 17.75 2.03 2.46
C THR A 131 17.15 1.75 1.10
N ARG A 132 17.57 2.52 0.10
CA ARG A 132 17.17 2.33 -1.29
C ARG A 132 18.25 1.56 -2.03
N ILE A 133 17.90 0.36 -2.51
CA ILE A 133 18.77 -0.39 -3.40
C ILE A 133 18.74 0.26 -4.78
N ALA A 134 19.90 0.60 -5.30
CA ALA A 134 20.10 1.18 -6.61
C ALA A 134 20.73 0.21 -7.60
N GLU A 135 21.50 -0.77 -7.11
CA GLU A 135 22.20 -1.73 -7.94
C GLU A 135 22.16 -3.13 -7.35
N LEU A 136 22.03 -4.12 -8.23
CA LEU A 136 22.22 -5.53 -7.95
C LEU A 136 23.26 -6.07 -8.95
N ARG A 137 24.24 -6.79 -8.45
CA ARG A 137 25.25 -7.47 -9.29
C ARG A 137 25.53 -8.87 -8.79
N GLU A 138 25.98 -9.75 -9.66
CA GLU A 138 26.45 -11.08 -9.29
C GLU A 138 27.93 -11.06 -8.88
N GLU A 139 28.23 -11.84 -7.85
CA GLU A 139 29.58 -12.15 -7.44
C GLU A 139 29.65 -13.62 -7.01
N GLY A 140 30.06 -14.48 -7.94
CA GLY A 140 29.93 -15.92 -7.80
C GLY A 140 28.47 -16.35 -7.67
N GLU A 141 28.14 -17.11 -6.64
CA GLU A 141 26.77 -17.58 -6.35
C GLU A 141 25.97 -16.60 -5.47
N ARG A 142 26.38 -15.32 -5.41
CA ARG A 142 25.77 -14.29 -4.56
C ARG A 142 25.31 -13.11 -5.36
N ILE A 143 24.28 -12.45 -4.83
CA ILE A 143 23.82 -11.14 -5.26
C ILE A 143 24.38 -10.11 -4.29
N ILE A 144 25.15 -9.17 -4.79
CA ILE A 144 25.59 -8.00 -4.03
C ILE A 144 24.60 -6.87 -4.28
N ALA A 145 24.05 -6.30 -3.22
CA ALA A 145 23.12 -5.18 -3.26
C ALA A 145 23.81 -3.91 -2.76
N SER A 146 23.65 -2.81 -3.49
CA SER A 146 24.25 -1.52 -3.16
C SER A 146 23.23 -0.38 -3.25
N THR A 147 23.46 0.66 -2.47
CA THR A 147 22.70 1.93 -2.47
C THR A 147 23.23 2.89 -3.56
N GLU A 148 22.55 4.03 -3.76
CA GLU A 148 22.92 5.05 -4.78
C GLU A 148 24.31 5.65 -4.55
N ASP A 149 24.78 5.72 -3.31
CA ASP A 149 26.13 6.19 -2.96
C ASP A 149 27.22 5.10 -3.07
N GLY A 150 26.86 3.90 -3.56
CA GLY A 150 27.76 2.77 -3.72
C GLY A 150 28.00 1.96 -2.44
N THR A 151 27.35 2.28 -1.33
CA THR A 151 27.47 1.51 -0.08
C THR A 151 26.89 0.11 -0.26
N THR A 152 27.69 -0.92 -0.02
CA THR A 152 27.24 -2.32 -0.06
C THR A 152 26.39 -2.62 1.15
N VAL A 153 25.15 -3.05 0.91
CA VAL A 153 24.19 -3.47 1.95
C VAL A 153 24.48 -4.90 2.41
N GLY A 154 24.87 -5.77 1.50
CA GLY A 154 25.21 -7.15 1.83
C GLY A 154 25.33 -8.06 0.62
N ALA A 155 25.63 -9.33 0.91
CA ALA A 155 25.66 -10.42 -0.05
C ALA A 155 24.53 -11.41 0.25
N PHE A 156 23.81 -11.84 -0.78
CA PHE A 156 22.58 -12.61 -0.68
C PHE A 156 22.58 -13.78 -1.65
N ARG A 157 21.95 -14.90 -1.28
CA ARG A 157 21.84 -16.09 -2.14
C ARG A 157 20.64 -16.05 -3.10
N ALA A 158 19.71 -15.09 -2.88
CA ALA A 158 18.53 -14.87 -3.73
C ALA A 158 17.97 -13.47 -3.45
N ALA A 159 17.11 -12.96 -4.34
CA ALA A 159 16.39 -11.71 -4.09
C ALA A 159 14.91 -11.78 -4.52
N ILE A 160 14.06 -11.00 -3.84
CA ILE A 160 12.67 -10.73 -4.22
C ILE A 160 12.47 -9.23 -4.30
N CYS A 161 12.15 -8.72 -5.51
CA CYS A 161 11.86 -7.31 -5.73
C CYS A 161 10.35 -7.07 -5.62
N THR A 162 9.92 -6.21 -4.69
CA THR A 162 8.50 -5.93 -4.43
C THR A 162 8.12 -4.45 -4.58
N ALA A 163 9.02 -3.64 -5.12
CA ALA A 163 8.74 -2.26 -5.51
C ALA A 163 7.70 -2.21 -6.65
N PRO A 164 7.03 -1.08 -6.91
CA PRO A 164 6.18 -0.92 -8.07
C PRO A 164 6.88 -1.32 -9.38
N GLY A 165 6.12 -1.88 -10.34
CA GLY A 165 6.67 -2.41 -11.58
C GLY A 165 7.69 -1.53 -12.28
N PRO A 166 7.45 -0.21 -12.53
CA PRO A 166 8.44 0.65 -13.18
C PRO A 166 9.74 0.80 -12.37
N GLN A 167 9.69 0.82 -11.05
CA GLN A 167 10.89 0.88 -10.20
C GLN A 167 11.64 -0.45 -10.19
N THR A 168 10.91 -1.56 -10.18
CA THR A 168 11.49 -2.92 -10.30
C THR A 168 12.13 -3.11 -11.67
N ALA A 169 11.50 -2.63 -12.75
CA ALA A 169 12.06 -2.70 -14.11
C ALA A 169 13.40 -1.98 -14.18
N GLN A 170 13.46 -0.74 -13.67
CA GLN A 170 14.69 0.05 -13.64
C GLN A 170 15.82 -0.67 -12.87
N LEU A 171 15.51 -1.24 -11.70
CA LEU A 171 16.50 -1.94 -10.87
C LEU A 171 17.04 -3.21 -11.56
N LEU A 172 16.19 -3.90 -12.34
CA LEU A 172 16.54 -5.20 -12.92
C LEU A 172 16.98 -5.14 -14.38
N GLU A 173 16.95 -3.98 -15.04
CA GLU A 173 17.19 -3.82 -16.49
C GLU A 173 18.54 -4.44 -16.93
N GLY A 174 19.63 -4.12 -16.25
CA GLY A 174 20.97 -4.66 -16.53
C GLY A 174 21.27 -5.99 -15.83
N PHE A 175 20.39 -6.47 -14.95
CA PHE A 175 20.66 -7.61 -14.08
C PHE A 175 19.81 -8.85 -14.40
N ARG A 176 18.49 -8.67 -14.62
CA ARG A 176 17.52 -9.72 -14.97
C ARG A 176 16.56 -9.20 -16.04
N PRO A 177 17.00 -9.18 -17.32
CA PRO A 177 16.25 -8.49 -18.39
C PRO A 177 14.82 -9.02 -18.60
N SER A 178 14.61 -10.32 -18.39
CA SER A 178 13.30 -10.94 -18.56
C SER A 178 12.31 -10.54 -17.45
N LEU A 179 12.78 -10.39 -16.21
CA LEU A 179 11.99 -9.85 -15.09
C LEU A 179 11.78 -8.35 -15.25
N ALA A 180 12.80 -7.61 -15.69
CA ALA A 180 12.70 -6.19 -16.00
C ALA A 180 11.62 -5.91 -17.06
N ALA A 181 11.63 -6.66 -18.17
CA ALA A 181 10.63 -6.54 -19.23
C ALA A 181 9.20 -6.85 -18.72
N ALA A 182 9.04 -7.89 -17.88
CA ALA A 182 7.76 -8.19 -17.26
C ALA A 182 7.28 -7.05 -16.36
N ALA A 183 8.14 -6.49 -15.53
CA ALA A 183 7.84 -5.36 -14.66
C ALA A 183 7.54 -4.08 -15.46
N ALA A 184 8.26 -3.80 -16.55
CA ALA A 184 8.03 -2.66 -17.43
C ALA A 184 6.70 -2.72 -18.18
N SER A 185 6.13 -3.91 -18.38
CA SER A 185 4.84 -4.08 -19.05
C SER A 185 3.65 -3.58 -18.24
N THR A 186 3.84 -3.23 -16.96
CA THR A 186 2.78 -2.78 -16.07
C THR A 186 2.39 -1.33 -16.30
N THR A 187 1.11 -1.01 -16.15
CA THR A 187 0.64 0.38 -16.12
C THR A 187 -0.12 0.67 -14.84
N TYR A 188 -0.07 1.93 -14.42
CA TYR A 188 -0.70 2.41 -13.21
C TYR A 188 -1.51 3.67 -13.46
N ALA A 189 -2.68 3.75 -12.86
CA ALA A 189 -3.34 5.01 -12.64
C ALA A 189 -2.78 5.67 -11.37
N PRO A 190 -2.50 6.98 -11.41
CA PRO A 190 -2.19 7.74 -10.21
C PRO A 190 -3.44 7.95 -9.34
N CYS A 191 -3.23 8.34 -8.09
CA CYS A 191 -4.28 8.81 -7.19
C CYS A 191 -3.76 9.97 -6.37
N LEU A 192 -4.39 11.12 -6.49
CA LEU A 192 -4.21 12.22 -5.56
C LEU A 192 -5.09 11.96 -4.34
N ALA A 193 -4.51 12.07 -3.16
CA ALA A 193 -5.18 11.84 -1.90
C ALA A 193 -5.09 13.08 -1.02
N VAL A 194 -6.18 13.41 -0.34
CA VAL A 194 -6.21 14.53 0.61
C VAL A 194 -6.57 14.02 2.00
N MET A 195 -5.77 14.43 2.95
CA MET A 195 -6.01 14.28 4.38
C MET A 195 -6.58 15.59 4.89
N VAL A 196 -7.81 15.57 5.35
CA VAL A 196 -8.48 16.75 5.88
C VAL A 196 -9.02 16.47 7.28
N ALA A 197 -8.91 17.47 8.16
CA ALA A 197 -9.52 17.42 9.49
C ALA A 197 -10.35 18.69 9.72
N PHE A 198 -11.52 18.50 10.36
CA PHE A 198 -12.41 19.57 10.80
C PHE A 198 -12.49 19.57 12.31
N ALA A 199 -12.67 20.74 12.92
CA ALA A 199 -12.88 20.84 14.39
C ALA A 199 -14.11 20.02 14.81
N GLU A 200 -15.19 20.15 14.05
CA GLU A 200 -16.43 19.40 14.23
C GLU A 200 -16.66 18.46 13.04
N ARG A 201 -17.47 17.43 13.22
CA ARG A 201 -17.82 16.50 12.14
C ARG A 201 -18.71 17.21 11.11
N PRO A 202 -18.35 17.18 9.82
CA PRO A 202 -19.22 17.68 8.76
C PRO A 202 -20.63 17.09 8.84
N ASN A 203 -21.63 17.91 8.50
CA ASN A 203 -23.02 17.49 8.51
C ASN A 203 -23.31 16.59 7.31
N VAL A 204 -23.03 15.29 7.48
CA VAL A 204 -23.21 14.24 6.47
C VAL A 204 -23.67 12.94 7.15
N GLU A 205 -24.63 12.23 6.56
CA GLU A 205 -25.24 11.04 7.16
C GLU A 205 -24.44 9.75 6.90
N TRP A 206 -23.50 9.75 5.96
CA TRP A 206 -22.68 8.59 5.61
C TRP A 206 -21.25 8.74 6.15
N CYS A 207 -20.56 7.61 6.31
CA CYS A 207 -19.15 7.56 6.75
C CYS A 207 -18.18 7.30 5.59
N ALA A 208 -18.66 6.80 4.46
CA ALA A 208 -17.85 6.65 3.24
C ALA A 208 -18.74 6.62 2.00
N ALA A 209 -18.21 7.19 0.91
CA ALA A 209 -18.87 7.25 -0.37
C ALA A 209 -17.95 6.79 -1.52
N SER A 210 -18.47 5.90 -2.38
CA SER A 210 -17.89 5.59 -3.68
C SER A 210 -18.53 6.51 -4.72
N ILE A 211 -17.73 7.27 -5.47
CA ILE A 211 -18.20 8.32 -6.38
C ILE A 211 -17.89 7.90 -7.82
N LYS A 212 -18.86 8.02 -8.73
CA LYS A 212 -18.77 7.53 -10.10
C LYS A 212 -18.33 8.56 -11.13
N SER A 213 -18.46 9.83 -10.82
CA SER A 213 -18.12 10.94 -11.73
C SER A 213 -17.59 12.13 -10.96
N GLY A 214 -16.80 12.96 -11.66
CA GLY A 214 -16.20 14.16 -11.09
C GLY A 214 -14.77 13.97 -10.58
N PRO A 215 -14.25 14.96 -9.83
CA PRO A 215 -12.89 14.94 -9.32
C PRO A 215 -12.60 13.81 -8.34
N LEU A 216 -13.57 13.44 -7.50
CA LEU A 216 -13.42 12.44 -6.45
C LEU A 216 -13.90 11.05 -6.91
N SER A 217 -13.25 10.00 -6.41
CA SER A 217 -13.65 8.59 -6.61
C SER A 217 -14.08 7.92 -5.31
N PHE A 218 -13.52 8.37 -4.18
CA PHE A 218 -13.82 7.81 -2.87
C PHE A 218 -13.57 8.85 -1.78
N VAL A 219 -14.48 8.88 -0.81
CA VAL A 219 -14.36 9.72 0.39
C VAL A 219 -14.66 8.86 1.60
N ALA A 220 -13.92 9.03 2.69
CA ALA A 220 -14.17 8.29 3.92
C ALA A 220 -13.82 9.09 5.17
N GLU A 221 -14.67 8.97 6.18
CA GLU A 221 -14.39 9.41 7.54
C GLU A 221 -13.41 8.44 8.20
N ASP A 222 -12.20 8.90 8.48
CA ASP A 222 -11.15 8.07 9.05
C ASP A 222 -11.47 7.65 10.49
N ASN A 223 -12.15 8.51 11.27
CA ASN A 223 -12.62 8.21 12.62
C ASN A 223 -13.67 7.07 12.67
N ALA A 224 -14.39 6.83 11.59
CA ALA A 224 -15.40 5.78 11.54
C ALA A 224 -14.81 4.37 11.39
N ARG A 225 -13.50 4.25 11.21
CA ARG A 225 -12.82 2.96 11.06
C ARG A 225 -12.59 2.28 12.39
N PRO A 226 -12.50 0.94 12.42
CA PRO A 226 -12.11 0.19 13.62
C PRO A 226 -10.78 0.68 14.19
N GLY A 227 -10.74 0.97 15.50
CA GLY A 227 -9.52 1.39 16.20
C GLY A 227 -9.05 2.83 15.91
N HIS A 228 -9.76 3.60 15.09
CA HIS A 228 -9.45 5.00 14.76
C HIS A 228 -10.27 6.03 15.56
N GLN A 229 -11.20 5.57 16.38
CA GLN A 229 -12.06 6.44 17.17
C GLN A 229 -11.21 7.26 18.16
N GLN A 230 -11.35 8.57 18.10
CA GLN A 230 -10.78 9.53 19.04
C GLN A 230 -11.92 10.45 19.52
N PRO A 231 -12.56 10.15 20.66
CA PRO A 231 -13.77 10.85 21.08
C PRO A 231 -13.61 12.37 21.29
N LEU A 232 -12.39 12.84 21.55
CA LEU A 232 -12.08 14.25 21.81
C LEU A 232 -11.19 14.88 20.72
N GLY A 233 -11.02 14.21 19.58
CA GLY A 233 -10.18 14.70 18.49
C GLY A 233 -10.98 15.26 17.31
N PRO A 234 -10.34 15.93 16.36
CA PRO A 234 -10.98 16.44 15.14
C PRO A 234 -11.57 15.33 14.30
N SER A 235 -12.62 15.66 13.53
CA SER A 235 -13.16 14.76 12.51
C SER A 235 -12.23 14.69 11.32
N ARG A 236 -11.74 13.50 11.01
CA ARG A 236 -10.72 13.26 9.96
C ARG A 236 -11.32 12.54 8.77
N TRP A 237 -10.98 13.02 7.59
CA TRP A 237 -11.48 12.51 6.32
C TRP A 237 -10.35 12.27 5.33
N ILE A 238 -10.52 11.25 4.51
CA ILE A 238 -9.66 10.96 3.37
C ILE A 238 -10.47 11.15 2.09
N LEU A 239 -9.93 11.95 1.18
CA LEU A 239 -10.48 12.16 -0.15
C LEU A 239 -9.53 11.53 -1.15
N HIS A 240 -10.02 10.66 -2.04
CA HIS A 240 -9.29 10.13 -3.17
C HIS A 240 -9.87 10.68 -4.47
N ALA A 241 -9.01 11.23 -5.29
CA ALA A 241 -9.39 11.68 -6.63
C ALA A 241 -9.67 10.50 -7.56
N SER A 242 -10.45 10.74 -8.62
CA SER A 242 -10.57 9.81 -9.73
C SER A 242 -9.26 9.68 -10.49
N SER A 243 -9.06 8.54 -11.18
CA SER A 243 -7.83 8.31 -11.96
C SER A 243 -7.64 9.35 -13.05
N THR A 244 -8.71 9.71 -13.76
CA THR A 244 -8.68 10.74 -14.81
C THR A 244 -8.24 12.08 -14.23
N TRP A 245 -8.93 12.55 -13.21
CA TRP A 245 -8.61 13.82 -12.56
C TRP A 245 -7.20 13.82 -11.95
N SER A 246 -6.79 12.70 -11.34
CA SER A 246 -5.42 12.54 -10.81
C SER A 246 -4.35 12.62 -11.89
N THR A 247 -4.62 12.11 -13.09
CA THR A 247 -3.68 12.19 -14.22
C THR A 247 -3.53 13.61 -14.72
N GLU A 248 -4.64 14.35 -14.81
CA GLU A 248 -4.66 15.74 -15.26
C GLU A 248 -3.93 16.70 -14.29
N HIS A 249 -4.00 16.41 -12.98
CA HIS A 249 -3.46 17.25 -11.91
C HIS A 249 -2.20 16.68 -11.22
N ILE A 250 -1.56 15.65 -11.82
CA ILE A 250 -0.49 14.88 -11.16
C ILE A 250 0.75 15.72 -10.81
N ASP A 251 1.01 16.76 -11.55
CA ASP A 251 2.18 17.64 -11.36
C ASP A 251 1.86 18.96 -10.65
N GLU A 252 0.60 19.21 -10.33
CA GLU A 252 0.19 20.39 -9.56
C GLU A 252 0.73 20.38 -8.14
N ASP A 253 0.83 21.56 -7.54
CA ASP A 253 1.20 21.70 -6.14
C ASP A 253 0.20 20.97 -5.21
N PRO A 254 0.66 20.23 -4.20
CA PRO A 254 -0.21 19.51 -3.27
C PRO A 254 -1.24 20.39 -2.53
N GLU A 255 -0.94 21.65 -2.30
CA GLU A 255 -1.88 22.60 -1.66
C GLU A 255 -3.00 23.01 -2.62
N VAL A 256 -2.66 23.17 -3.91
CA VAL A 256 -3.62 23.54 -4.96
C VAL A 256 -4.63 22.40 -5.15
N PHE A 257 -4.17 21.18 -5.46
CA PHE A 257 -5.11 20.10 -5.69
C PHE A 257 -5.88 19.70 -4.42
N ALA A 258 -5.30 19.89 -3.22
CA ALA A 258 -6.00 19.62 -1.97
C ALA A 258 -7.19 20.58 -1.79
N THR A 259 -7.04 21.85 -2.12
CA THR A 259 -8.12 22.85 -2.08
C THR A 259 -9.23 22.51 -3.07
N LEU A 260 -8.88 22.17 -4.32
CA LEU A 260 -9.86 21.79 -5.34
C LEU A 260 -10.65 20.52 -4.95
N MET A 261 -9.97 19.54 -4.36
CA MET A 261 -10.62 18.30 -3.88
C MET A 261 -11.50 18.56 -2.67
N LEU A 262 -11.14 19.50 -1.79
CA LEU A 262 -11.98 19.91 -0.66
C LEU A 262 -13.25 20.61 -1.14
N GLU A 263 -13.14 21.51 -2.12
CA GLU A 263 -14.29 22.15 -2.77
C GLU A 263 -15.23 21.10 -3.38
N ALA A 264 -14.67 20.12 -4.11
CA ALA A 264 -15.44 19.00 -4.67
C ALA A 264 -16.12 18.14 -3.60
N PHE A 265 -15.50 17.97 -2.43
CA PHE A 265 -16.13 17.29 -1.29
C PHE A 265 -17.34 18.06 -0.78
N GLY A 266 -17.25 19.39 -0.63
CA GLY A 266 -18.34 20.24 -0.19
C GLY A 266 -19.54 20.24 -1.15
N GLN A 267 -19.34 19.88 -2.42
CA GLN A 267 -20.37 19.80 -3.45
C GLN A 267 -21.04 18.42 -3.55
N LEU A 268 -20.58 17.41 -2.79
CA LEU A 268 -21.18 16.09 -2.84
C LEU A 268 -22.61 16.07 -2.27
N PRO A 269 -23.53 15.31 -2.87
CA PRO A 269 -24.85 15.11 -2.34
C PRO A 269 -24.84 14.64 -0.88
N GLY A 270 -25.59 15.32 -0.02
CA GLY A 270 -25.67 15.04 1.40
C GLY A 270 -24.61 15.71 2.27
N VAL A 271 -23.62 16.40 1.70
CA VAL A 271 -22.70 17.27 2.46
C VAL A 271 -23.33 18.67 2.58
N LYS A 272 -23.42 19.18 3.80
CA LYS A 272 -23.99 20.50 4.08
C LYS A 272 -23.07 21.29 5.00
N ASP A 273 -22.98 22.59 4.76
CA ASP A 273 -22.32 23.56 5.64
C ASP A 273 -20.91 23.10 6.05
N LEU A 274 -20.06 22.85 5.05
CA LEU A 274 -18.68 22.40 5.29
C LEU A 274 -17.86 23.54 5.90
N ASP A 275 -17.40 23.34 7.14
CA ASP A 275 -16.56 24.30 7.84
C ASP A 275 -15.16 24.38 7.22
N GLN A 276 -14.41 25.43 7.61
CA GLN A 276 -12.99 25.52 7.27
C GLN A 276 -12.22 24.40 7.97
N PRO A 277 -11.33 23.69 7.26
CA PRO A 277 -10.55 22.62 7.86
C PRO A 277 -9.49 23.18 8.81
N VAL A 278 -9.25 22.47 9.91
CA VAL A 278 -8.11 22.72 10.82
C VAL A 278 -6.83 22.07 10.30
N HIS A 279 -6.94 21.17 9.33
CA HIS A 279 -5.82 20.55 8.63
C HIS A 279 -6.23 20.17 7.21
N LEU A 280 -5.36 20.46 6.25
CA LEU A 280 -5.53 20.11 4.85
C LEU A 280 -4.16 19.77 4.26
N ARG A 281 -4.01 18.55 3.74
CA ARG A 281 -2.74 18.11 3.17
C ARG A 281 -2.93 17.19 1.98
N GLY A 282 -2.36 17.54 0.83
CA GLY A 282 -2.29 16.72 -0.35
C GLY A 282 -1.18 15.68 -0.31
N HIS A 283 -1.42 14.52 -0.91
CA HIS A 283 -0.43 13.46 -1.17
C HIS A 283 -0.61 12.88 -2.57
N ARG A 284 0.51 12.57 -3.21
CA ARG A 284 0.54 12.10 -4.59
C ARG A 284 1.00 10.65 -4.66
N TRP A 285 0.10 9.74 -5.02
CA TRP A 285 0.41 8.35 -5.34
C TRP A 285 0.60 8.18 -6.85
N ARG A 286 1.84 8.26 -7.36
CA ARG A 286 2.10 8.08 -8.81
C ARG A 286 1.83 6.65 -9.30
N PHE A 287 2.04 5.65 -8.46
CA PHE A 287 1.80 4.23 -8.74
C PHE A 287 0.70 3.69 -7.82
N ALA A 288 -0.51 4.27 -7.89
CA ALA A 288 -1.59 3.97 -6.97
C ALA A 288 -2.30 2.66 -7.32
N LEU A 289 -2.90 2.59 -8.49
CA LEU A 289 -3.75 1.50 -8.93
C LEU A 289 -3.16 0.84 -10.18
N VAL A 290 -2.99 -0.47 -10.14
CA VAL A 290 -2.57 -1.25 -11.30
C VAL A 290 -3.72 -1.30 -12.31
N GLU A 291 -3.48 -0.83 -13.53
CA GLU A 291 -4.43 -0.92 -14.65
C GLU A 291 -4.12 -2.12 -15.53
N ARG A 292 -2.83 -2.38 -15.76
CA ARG A 292 -2.37 -3.56 -16.49
C ARG A 292 -1.30 -4.27 -15.66
N THR A 293 -1.57 -5.54 -15.38
CA THR A 293 -0.63 -6.43 -14.66
C THR A 293 0.54 -6.83 -15.54
N ALA A 294 1.61 -7.30 -14.90
CA ALA A 294 2.78 -7.84 -15.58
C ALA A 294 2.39 -9.01 -16.51
N THR A 295 3.05 -9.08 -17.66
CA THR A 295 2.91 -10.21 -18.57
C THR A 295 3.68 -11.43 -18.07
N GLY A 296 3.02 -12.59 -18.03
CA GLY A 296 3.62 -13.85 -17.59
C GLY A 296 3.15 -14.31 -16.22
N SER A 297 3.85 -15.28 -15.65
CA SER A 297 3.48 -15.91 -14.37
C SER A 297 3.68 -14.97 -13.18
N THR A 298 2.77 -15.03 -12.23
CA THR A 298 2.79 -14.31 -10.96
C THR A 298 3.94 -14.70 -10.01
N ALA A 299 4.69 -15.74 -10.31
CA ALA A 299 5.82 -16.23 -9.51
C ALA A 299 7.05 -16.49 -10.40
N LYS A 300 7.35 -15.56 -11.30
CA LYS A 300 8.51 -15.68 -12.20
C LYS A 300 9.82 -15.55 -11.44
N VAL A 301 10.71 -16.55 -11.65
CA VAL A 301 12.07 -16.59 -11.08
C VAL A 301 13.06 -16.66 -12.25
N GLU A 302 14.17 -15.95 -12.13
CA GLU A 302 15.23 -15.89 -13.15
C GLU A 302 16.62 -15.95 -12.52
N GLY A 303 17.53 -16.67 -13.17
CA GLY A 303 18.95 -16.71 -12.89
C GLY A 303 19.40 -17.64 -11.78
N SER A 304 20.71 -17.72 -11.62
CA SER A 304 21.43 -18.36 -10.53
C SER A 304 22.59 -17.44 -10.13
N PRO A 305 22.49 -16.77 -8.97
CA PRO A 305 21.46 -16.88 -7.91
C PRO A 305 20.07 -16.39 -8.34
N PRO A 306 18.99 -17.01 -7.81
CA PRO A 306 17.63 -16.76 -8.27
C PRO A 306 17.08 -15.41 -7.79
N VAL A 307 16.36 -14.73 -8.69
CA VAL A 307 15.63 -13.49 -8.41
C VAL A 307 14.16 -13.66 -8.77
N ALA A 308 13.27 -13.17 -7.92
CA ALA A 308 11.84 -13.12 -8.18
C ALA A 308 11.29 -11.70 -8.10
N ILE A 309 10.12 -11.48 -8.70
CA ILE A 309 9.35 -10.26 -8.60
C ILE A 309 8.00 -10.54 -7.93
N ALA A 310 7.52 -9.60 -7.13
CA ALA A 310 6.21 -9.68 -6.50
C ALA A 310 5.60 -8.28 -6.28
N GLY A 311 4.30 -8.25 -6.12
CA GLY A 311 3.52 -7.04 -5.91
C GLY A 311 2.09 -7.27 -6.38
N ASP A 312 1.18 -6.37 -6.04
CA ASP A 312 -0.18 -6.38 -6.58
C ASP A 312 -0.19 -6.31 -8.12
N TRP A 313 0.81 -5.66 -8.71
CA TRP A 313 0.98 -5.55 -10.15
C TRP A 313 1.26 -6.89 -10.87
N CYS A 314 1.54 -7.93 -10.12
CA CYS A 314 1.61 -9.29 -10.68
C CYS A 314 0.22 -9.94 -10.82
N GLU A 315 -0.79 -9.51 -10.04
CA GLU A 315 -2.08 -10.21 -9.92
C GLU A 315 -3.31 -9.29 -10.00
N GLY A 316 -3.18 -7.99 -9.72
CA GLY A 316 -4.27 -7.01 -9.78
C GLY A 316 -4.26 -5.98 -8.63
N PRO A 317 -5.04 -4.89 -8.75
CA PRO A 317 -4.96 -3.73 -7.89
C PRO A 317 -5.65 -3.95 -6.53
N ARG A 318 -5.17 -4.91 -5.71
CA ARG A 318 -5.79 -5.24 -4.41
C ARG A 318 -4.74 -5.54 -3.36
N VAL A 319 -5.09 -5.30 -2.09
CA VAL A 319 -4.29 -5.70 -0.94
C VAL A 319 -4.08 -7.21 -0.91
N GLU A 320 -5.12 -8.00 -1.20
CA GLU A 320 -5.08 -9.45 -1.37
C GLU A 320 -4.03 -9.87 -2.41
N ALA A 321 -4.04 -9.26 -3.60
CA ALA A 321 -3.10 -9.58 -4.68
C ALA A 321 -1.64 -9.33 -4.25
N ALA A 322 -1.38 -8.24 -3.52
CA ALA A 322 -0.06 -7.97 -2.98
C ALA A 322 0.41 -9.07 -2.02
N TRP A 323 -0.45 -9.51 -1.12
CA TRP A 323 -0.14 -10.59 -0.18
C TRP A 323 0.09 -11.92 -0.89
N CYS A 324 -0.83 -12.34 -1.75
CA CYS A 324 -0.75 -13.60 -2.52
C CYS A 324 0.52 -13.66 -3.37
N SER A 325 0.83 -12.56 -4.07
CA SER A 325 2.03 -12.46 -4.90
C SER A 325 3.31 -12.63 -4.08
N GLY A 326 3.39 -12.02 -2.90
CA GLY A 326 4.52 -12.18 -1.98
C GLY A 326 4.73 -13.63 -1.52
N VAL A 327 3.65 -14.31 -1.11
CA VAL A 327 3.70 -15.72 -0.69
C VAL A 327 4.13 -16.64 -1.83
N ARG A 328 3.62 -16.41 -3.06
CA ARG A 328 4.00 -17.20 -4.24
C ARG A 328 5.47 -16.99 -4.62
N ALA A 329 5.96 -15.75 -4.59
CA ALA A 329 7.36 -15.46 -4.86
C ALA A 329 8.30 -16.12 -3.84
N ALA A 330 7.95 -16.09 -2.55
CA ALA A 330 8.68 -16.78 -1.50
C ALA A 330 8.78 -18.30 -1.76
N SER A 331 7.65 -18.93 -2.10
CA SER A 331 7.59 -20.35 -2.43
C SER A 331 8.42 -20.70 -3.68
N ALA A 332 8.38 -19.84 -4.70
CA ALA A 332 9.14 -20.03 -5.93
C ALA A 332 10.65 -19.88 -5.72
N ILE A 333 11.10 -18.89 -4.95
CA ILE A 333 12.51 -18.72 -4.57
C ILE A 333 13.00 -19.93 -3.76
N ARG A 334 12.23 -20.38 -2.76
CA ARG A 334 12.60 -21.56 -1.98
C ARG A 334 12.80 -22.78 -2.86
N LYS A 335 11.88 -23.03 -3.80
CA LYS A 335 11.98 -24.14 -4.77
C LYS A 335 13.21 -24.01 -5.68
N ALA A 336 13.61 -22.80 -6.04
CA ALA A 336 14.78 -22.58 -6.88
C ALA A 336 16.11 -22.73 -6.13
N LEU A 337 16.10 -22.70 -4.79
CA LEU A 337 17.26 -22.89 -3.91
C LEU A 337 17.45 -24.34 -3.45
N THR A 338 16.47 -25.23 -3.69
CA THR A 338 16.54 -26.69 -3.43
C THR A 338 16.92 -27.45 -4.68
#